data_e2d928d166cee840c41a2607f423aa46
#
_entry.id   e2d928d166cee840c41a2607f423aa46
#
_cell.length_a   1.000
_cell.length_b   1.000
_cell.length_c   1.000
_cell.angle_alpha   90.00
_cell.angle_beta   90.00
_cell.angle_gamma   90.00
#
_symmetry.space_group_name_H-M   'P 1'
#
loop_
_entity.id
_entity.type
_entity.pdbx_description
1 polymer ?
#
loop_
_entity_poly.entity_id
_entity_poly.type
_entity_poly.pdbx_seq_one_letter_code
_entity_poly.pdbx_strand_id
1 'polypeptide(L)'
;MDYRLAPEFKFPTPLNDFFTAFRYIYENASRFGVDQNRVAVGGDSAGANIAAATCLMAKQLPEIKVSHQLLFYPALDATMSSKSHHQYAEGYGLDSSTMVYCWDQYVQDESEKHNGLVSPLLAQSLEGLPDATIFVCEYDPVREDGERYAQRLQEAGIHTKLHFLEGMIHGAIHMTAITSEATTIYSKIAL
;
A
#
# COMPACT_ATOMS: atom_id res chain seq x y z
N MET A 1 -11.14 -2.72 -6.78
CA MET A 1 -11.96 -1.55 -7.12
C MET A 1 -11.34 -0.85 -8.31
N ASP A 2 -12.15 -0.36 -9.22
CA ASP A 2 -11.72 0.38 -10.41
C ASP A 2 -11.86 1.88 -10.11
N TYR A 3 -10.77 2.49 -9.59
CA TYR A 3 -10.71 3.92 -9.30
C TYR A 3 -10.16 4.68 -10.51
N ARG A 4 -10.49 5.96 -10.62
CA ARG A 4 -10.01 6.82 -11.72
C ARG A 4 -8.48 6.93 -11.68
N LEU A 5 -7.86 6.88 -12.86
CA LEU A 5 -6.41 6.75 -13.00
C LEU A 5 -5.74 8.06 -13.44
N ALA A 6 -4.50 8.27 -12.99
CA ALA A 6 -3.60 9.26 -13.56
C ALA A 6 -3.18 8.84 -14.98
N PRO A 7 -2.86 9.79 -15.88
CA PRO A 7 -2.69 11.22 -15.61
C PRO A 7 -3.99 12.03 -15.67
N GLU A 8 -5.11 11.45 -16.16
CA GLU A 8 -6.39 12.17 -16.32
C GLU A 8 -6.92 12.60 -14.95
N PHE A 9 -6.71 11.79 -13.94
CA PHE A 9 -7.15 12.03 -12.57
C PHE A 9 -6.00 11.85 -11.58
N LYS A 10 -5.27 12.94 -11.35
CA LYS A 10 -4.15 12.97 -10.42
C LYS A 10 -4.59 12.92 -8.96
N PHE A 11 -3.62 12.81 -8.04
CA PHE A 11 -3.85 12.96 -6.61
C PHE A 11 -4.65 14.26 -6.34
N PRO A 12 -5.65 14.24 -5.46
CA PRO A 12 -6.06 13.12 -4.60
C PRO A 12 -7.23 12.26 -5.18
N THR A 13 -7.56 12.35 -6.47
CA THR A 13 -8.77 11.72 -7.03
C THR A 13 -8.81 10.20 -6.83
N PRO A 14 -7.77 9.39 -7.18
CA PRO A 14 -7.81 7.94 -6.99
C PRO A 14 -8.01 7.55 -5.52
N LEU A 15 -7.36 8.26 -4.61
CA LEU A 15 -7.50 8.06 -3.17
C LEU A 15 -8.92 8.37 -2.68
N ASN A 16 -9.49 9.48 -3.12
CA ASN A 16 -10.86 9.88 -2.75
C ASN A 16 -11.91 8.90 -3.27
N ASP A 17 -11.72 8.36 -4.48
CA ASP A 17 -12.59 7.33 -5.04
C ASP A 17 -12.59 6.08 -4.18
N PHE A 18 -11.39 5.61 -3.82
CA PHE A 18 -11.24 4.43 -2.99
C PHE A 18 -11.81 4.66 -1.58
N PHE A 19 -11.49 5.80 -0.97
CA PHE A 19 -11.99 6.14 0.36
C PHE A 19 -13.53 6.26 0.38
N THR A 20 -14.12 6.83 -0.66
CA THR A 20 -15.59 6.93 -0.81
C THR A 20 -16.23 5.55 -0.89
N ALA A 21 -15.65 4.63 -1.68
CA ALA A 21 -16.16 3.26 -1.79
C ALA A 21 -15.99 2.49 -0.47
N PHE A 22 -14.84 2.61 0.19
CA PHE A 22 -14.60 2.02 1.50
C PHE A 22 -15.63 2.50 2.52
N ARG A 23 -15.82 3.81 2.61
CA ARG A 23 -16.79 4.43 3.52
C ARG A 23 -18.22 3.96 3.22
N TYR A 24 -18.60 3.87 1.95
CA TYR A 24 -19.92 3.35 1.57
C TYR A 24 -20.13 1.91 2.03
N ILE A 25 -19.12 1.03 1.84
CA ILE A 25 -19.17 -0.36 2.31
C ILE A 25 -19.25 -0.40 3.84
N TYR A 26 -18.43 0.39 4.53
CA TYR A 26 -18.40 0.48 5.97
C TYR A 26 -19.76 0.90 6.55
N GLU A 27 -20.34 1.99 6.05
CA GLU A 27 -21.63 2.54 6.49
C GLU A 27 -22.81 1.60 6.16
N ASN A 28 -22.69 0.77 5.14
CA ASN A 28 -23.74 -0.16 4.67
C ASN A 28 -23.35 -1.64 4.85
N ALA A 29 -22.46 -1.95 5.79
CA ALA A 29 -21.91 -3.31 5.98
C ALA A 29 -22.98 -4.39 6.07
N SER A 30 -24.08 -4.13 6.79
CA SER A 30 -25.19 -5.06 6.92
C SER A 30 -25.87 -5.42 5.59
N ARG A 31 -25.95 -4.49 4.61
CA ARG A 31 -26.49 -4.74 3.26
C ARG A 31 -25.63 -5.72 2.47
N PHE A 32 -24.33 -5.79 2.79
CA PHE A 32 -23.37 -6.71 2.16
C PHE A 32 -23.17 -7.99 2.96
N GLY A 33 -23.89 -8.17 4.09
CA GLY A 33 -23.74 -9.34 4.95
C GLY A 33 -22.38 -9.40 5.65
N VAL A 34 -21.72 -8.26 5.86
CA VAL A 34 -20.41 -8.17 6.51
C VAL A 34 -20.50 -7.49 7.87
N ASP A 35 -19.57 -7.84 8.76
CA ASP A 35 -19.41 -7.16 10.04
C ASP A 35 -18.65 -5.85 9.84
N GLN A 36 -19.27 -4.72 10.20
CA GLN A 36 -18.68 -3.40 10.12
C GLN A 36 -17.32 -3.29 10.84
N ASN A 37 -17.14 -4.03 11.94
CA ASN A 37 -15.90 -4.02 12.71
C ASN A 37 -14.78 -4.87 12.06
N ARG A 38 -15.07 -5.56 10.97
CA ARG A 38 -14.14 -6.45 10.28
C ARG A 38 -13.89 -6.03 8.82
N VAL A 39 -14.12 -4.76 8.50
CA VAL A 39 -13.82 -4.21 7.18
C VAL A 39 -12.35 -3.83 7.12
N ALA A 40 -11.60 -4.54 6.29
CA ALA A 40 -10.19 -4.29 6.02
C ALA A 40 -10.00 -3.55 4.68
N VAL A 41 -8.83 -2.96 4.49
CA VAL A 41 -8.38 -2.43 3.21
C VAL A 41 -7.14 -3.16 2.75
N GLY A 42 -6.96 -3.29 1.44
CA GLY A 42 -5.74 -3.92 0.92
C GLY A 42 -5.54 -3.61 -0.55
N GLY A 43 -4.33 -3.87 -1.00
CA GLY A 43 -3.94 -3.68 -2.39
C GLY A 43 -2.50 -4.08 -2.64
N ASP A 44 -2.13 -4.03 -3.90
CA ASP A 44 -0.77 -4.31 -4.37
C ASP A 44 -0.17 -3.06 -5.03
N SER A 45 1.12 -2.85 -4.86
CA SER A 45 1.88 -1.75 -5.46
C SER A 45 1.22 -0.36 -5.20
N ALA A 46 0.79 0.33 -6.24
CA ALA A 46 0.03 1.59 -6.13
C ALA A 46 -1.29 1.42 -5.36
N GLY A 47 -1.97 0.26 -5.49
CA GLY A 47 -3.16 -0.07 -4.70
C GLY A 47 -2.86 -0.20 -3.20
N ALA A 48 -1.68 -0.70 -2.84
CA ALA A 48 -1.22 -0.75 -1.46
C ALA A 48 -0.90 0.66 -0.91
N ASN A 49 -0.38 1.57 -1.74
CA ASN A 49 -0.25 2.98 -1.39
C ASN A 49 -1.60 3.59 -1.02
N ILE A 50 -2.60 3.43 -1.90
CA ILE A 50 -3.96 3.96 -1.69
C ILE A 50 -4.59 3.34 -0.43
N ALA A 51 -4.38 2.04 -0.17
CA ALA A 51 -4.87 1.38 1.03
C ALA A 51 -4.23 1.96 2.31
N ALA A 52 -2.92 2.16 2.33
CA ALA A 52 -2.21 2.77 3.46
C ALA A 52 -2.64 4.24 3.69
N ALA A 53 -2.77 5.02 2.60
CA ALA A 53 -3.27 6.40 2.67
C ALA A 53 -4.72 6.45 3.16
N THR A 54 -5.56 5.47 2.78
CA THR A 54 -6.93 5.34 3.29
C THR A 54 -6.96 5.13 4.81
N CYS A 55 -6.04 4.36 5.37
CA CYS A 55 -5.92 4.20 6.82
C CYS A 55 -5.58 5.54 7.50
N LEU A 56 -4.71 6.34 6.91
CA LEU A 56 -4.38 7.68 7.41
C LEU A 56 -5.57 8.65 7.35
N MET A 57 -6.41 8.57 6.31
CA MET A 57 -7.65 9.35 6.21
C MET A 57 -8.68 8.89 7.25
N ALA A 58 -8.92 7.59 7.36
CA ALA A 58 -9.88 7.01 8.30
C ALA A 58 -9.54 7.36 9.76
N LYS A 59 -8.26 7.39 10.11
CA LYS A 59 -7.76 7.81 11.45
C LYS A 59 -8.27 9.19 11.87
N GLN A 60 -8.57 10.09 10.94
CA GLN A 60 -9.08 11.44 11.23
C GLN A 60 -10.59 11.44 11.52
N LEU A 61 -11.28 10.32 11.32
CA LEU A 61 -12.72 10.17 11.46
C LEU A 61 -13.03 9.13 12.56
N PRO A 62 -13.32 9.54 13.80
CA PRO A 62 -13.49 8.62 14.93
C PRO A 62 -14.57 7.56 14.75
N GLU A 63 -15.56 7.85 13.89
CA GLU A 63 -16.66 6.96 13.57
C GLU A 63 -16.31 5.85 12.57
N ILE A 64 -15.18 5.96 11.86
CA ILE A 64 -14.74 5.00 10.84
C ILE A 64 -13.52 4.23 11.35
N LYS A 65 -13.61 2.90 11.33
CA LYS A 65 -12.50 2.02 11.71
C LYS A 65 -12.13 1.07 10.57
N VAL A 66 -10.89 1.13 10.15
CA VAL A 66 -10.28 0.07 9.34
C VAL A 66 -9.83 -1.03 10.28
N SER A 67 -10.23 -2.29 10.05
CA SER A 67 -9.86 -3.40 10.92
C SER A 67 -8.45 -3.92 10.67
N HIS A 68 -7.96 -3.82 9.43
CA HIS A 68 -6.65 -4.31 9.03
C HIS A 68 -6.20 -3.67 7.71
N GLN A 69 -4.88 -3.54 7.52
CA GLN A 69 -4.29 -3.17 6.24
C GLN A 69 -3.44 -4.31 5.69
N LEU A 70 -3.74 -4.75 4.45
CA LEU A 70 -3.05 -5.84 3.76
C LEU A 70 -2.33 -5.27 2.54
N LEU A 71 -1.00 -5.19 2.61
CA LEU A 71 -0.19 -4.46 1.65
C LEU A 71 0.80 -5.38 0.94
N PHE A 72 0.67 -5.52 -0.38
CA PHE A 72 1.59 -6.30 -1.19
C PHE A 72 2.58 -5.38 -1.89
N TYR A 73 3.87 -5.58 -1.62
CA TYR A 73 4.98 -4.80 -2.18
C TYR A 73 4.63 -3.31 -2.38
N PRO A 74 4.29 -2.62 -1.28
CA PRO A 74 3.69 -1.30 -1.34
C PRO A 74 4.70 -0.23 -1.78
N ALA A 75 4.30 0.66 -2.70
CA ALA A 75 5.04 1.86 -3.07
C ALA A 75 4.65 3.02 -2.14
N LEU A 76 5.44 3.33 -1.12
CA LEU A 76 5.05 4.22 -0.02
C LEU A 76 5.88 5.49 0.10
N ASP A 77 6.84 5.70 -0.79
CA ASP A 77 7.72 6.87 -0.82
C ASP A 77 7.92 7.40 -2.25
N ALA A 78 7.16 8.42 -2.62
CA ALA A 78 7.25 9.06 -3.93
C ALA A 78 8.58 9.83 -4.12
N THR A 79 9.35 10.08 -3.05
CA THR A 79 10.69 10.69 -3.13
C THR A 79 11.76 9.68 -3.53
N MET A 80 11.42 8.38 -3.54
CA MET A 80 12.31 7.28 -3.89
C MET A 80 13.62 7.30 -3.08
N SER A 81 13.53 7.62 -1.78
CA SER A 81 14.71 7.81 -0.91
C SER A 81 15.37 6.52 -0.44
N SER A 82 14.73 5.37 -0.62
CA SER A 82 15.22 4.06 -0.19
C SER A 82 16.34 3.54 -1.09
N LYS A 83 17.30 2.79 -0.54
CA LYS A 83 18.42 2.22 -1.30
C LYS A 83 17.97 1.20 -2.34
N SER A 84 16.89 0.45 -2.06
CA SER A 84 16.34 -0.55 -2.99
C SER A 84 15.96 0.05 -4.34
N HIS A 85 15.51 1.32 -4.38
CA HIS A 85 15.23 2.02 -5.64
C HIS A 85 16.46 2.14 -6.56
N HIS A 86 17.66 2.21 -5.99
CA HIS A 86 18.90 2.24 -6.75
C HIS A 86 19.47 0.84 -6.99
N GLN A 87 19.36 -0.05 -5.98
CA GLN A 87 19.92 -1.39 -6.04
C GLN A 87 19.21 -2.27 -7.08
N TYR A 88 17.91 -2.11 -7.23
CA TYR A 88 17.06 -2.87 -8.16
C TYR A 88 16.48 -1.98 -9.26
N ALA A 89 17.24 -0.96 -9.66
CA ALA A 89 16.80 0.06 -10.62
C ALA A 89 16.41 -0.49 -11.99
N GLU A 90 17.04 -1.57 -12.43
CA GLU A 90 16.87 -2.17 -13.76
C GLU A 90 17.00 -3.69 -13.72
N GLY A 91 16.26 -4.38 -14.59
CA GLY A 91 16.42 -5.83 -14.81
C GLY A 91 15.60 -6.73 -13.89
N TYR A 92 14.75 -6.17 -13.03
CA TYR A 92 13.92 -6.92 -12.08
C TYR A 92 12.41 -6.77 -12.34
N GLY A 93 12.02 -6.42 -13.57
CA GLY A 93 10.62 -6.31 -13.99
C GLY A 93 10.02 -4.93 -13.78
N LEU A 94 10.14 -4.35 -12.59
CA LEU A 94 9.82 -2.95 -12.31
C LEU A 94 11.11 -2.13 -12.30
N ASP A 95 11.22 -1.18 -13.22
CA ASP A 95 12.38 -0.29 -13.28
C ASP A 95 12.13 1.03 -12.56
N SER A 96 13.19 1.61 -11.98
CA SER A 96 13.10 2.91 -11.28
C SER A 96 12.64 4.04 -12.21
N SER A 97 12.99 3.99 -13.49
CA SER A 97 12.49 4.96 -14.48
C SER A 97 10.96 4.90 -14.64
N THR A 98 10.39 3.71 -14.62
CA THR A 98 8.93 3.51 -14.61
C THR A 98 8.30 4.06 -13.34
N MET A 99 8.96 3.88 -12.19
CA MET A 99 8.49 4.44 -10.91
C MET A 99 8.47 5.97 -10.94
N VAL A 100 9.56 6.60 -11.42
CA VAL A 100 9.62 8.06 -11.61
C VAL A 100 8.46 8.54 -12.48
N TYR A 101 8.29 7.91 -13.66
CA TYR A 101 7.19 8.25 -14.55
C TYR A 101 5.82 8.15 -13.87
N CYS A 102 5.56 7.05 -13.15
CA CYS A 102 4.27 6.86 -12.47
C CYS A 102 4.01 7.93 -11.41
N TRP A 103 5.03 8.26 -10.59
CA TRP A 103 4.89 9.31 -9.59
C TRP A 103 4.62 10.68 -10.21
N ASP A 104 5.32 11.05 -11.30
CA ASP A 104 5.13 12.32 -12.00
C ASP A 104 3.74 12.42 -12.66
N GLN A 105 3.18 11.29 -13.09
CA GLN A 105 1.79 11.27 -13.55
C GLN A 105 0.79 11.41 -12.39
N TYR A 106 1.12 10.86 -11.19
CA TYR A 106 0.19 10.82 -10.06
C TYR A 106 0.08 12.15 -9.32
N VAL A 107 1.19 12.88 -9.10
CA VAL A 107 1.19 14.15 -8.37
C VAL A 107 0.98 15.36 -9.27
N GLN A 108 0.49 16.48 -8.70
CA GLN A 108 0.37 17.75 -9.42
C GLN A 108 1.73 18.43 -9.58
N ASP A 109 2.53 18.39 -8.51
CA ASP A 109 3.87 18.96 -8.45
C ASP A 109 4.77 18.18 -7.49
N GLU A 110 6.09 18.47 -7.53
CA GLU A 110 7.11 17.79 -6.72
C GLU A 110 6.88 17.90 -5.21
N SER A 111 6.29 18.98 -4.73
CA SER A 111 6.08 19.17 -3.29
C SER A 111 5.08 18.18 -2.71
N GLU A 112 4.13 17.72 -3.52
CA GLU A 112 3.16 16.69 -3.10
C GLU A 112 3.81 15.33 -2.81
N LYS A 113 5.00 15.03 -3.36
CA LYS A 113 5.74 13.80 -3.05
C LYS A 113 6.05 13.66 -1.56
N HIS A 114 6.12 14.76 -0.81
CA HIS A 114 6.32 14.78 0.63
C HIS A 114 5.01 14.73 1.44
N ASN A 115 3.85 14.77 0.79
CA ASN A 115 2.55 14.64 1.45
C ASN A 115 2.37 13.20 1.97
N GLY A 116 2.05 13.02 3.26
CA GLY A 116 1.85 11.70 3.86
C GLY A 116 0.70 10.88 3.26
N LEU A 117 -0.21 11.49 2.48
CA LEU A 117 -1.25 10.76 1.72
C LEU A 117 -0.76 10.34 0.33
N VAL A 118 0.34 10.89 -0.17
CA VAL A 118 1.05 10.44 -1.38
C VAL A 118 2.14 9.44 -0.99
N SER A 119 2.88 9.76 0.06
CA SER A 119 3.97 8.96 0.61
C SER A 119 3.67 8.55 2.06
N PRO A 120 2.86 7.51 2.29
CA PRO A 120 2.50 7.06 3.64
C PRO A 120 3.70 6.76 4.54
N LEU A 121 4.83 6.37 3.96
CA LEU A 121 6.09 6.20 4.69
C LEU A 121 6.58 7.52 5.32
N LEU A 122 6.22 8.68 4.78
CA LEU A 122 6.62 9.99 5.27
C LEU A 122 5.56 10.66 6.16
N ALA A 123 4.44 9.99 6.44
CA ALA A 123 3.40 10.53 7.33
C ALA A 123 3.98 10.86 8.71
N GLN A 124 3.55 11.98 9.29
CA GLN A 124 4.07 12.49 10.56
C GLN A 124 3.90 11.51 11.72
N SER A 125 2.76 10.81 11.81
CA SER A 125 2.48 9.81 12.84
C SER A 125 1.67 8.64 12.27
N LEU A 126 2.08 7.42 12.61
CA LEU A 126 1.37 6.18 12.30
C LEU A 126 0.60 5.62 13.52
N GLU A 127 0.64 6.29 14.67
CA GLU A 127 -0.11 5.88 15.86
C GLU A 127 -1.62 5.75 15.56
N GLY A 128 -2.24 4.70 16.11
CA GLY A 128 -3.68 4.46 15.97
C GLY A 128 -4.11 3.95 14.59
N LEU A 129 -3.17 3.61 13.70
CA LEU A 129 -3.47 2.89 12.47
C LEU A 129 -3.88 1.44 12.78
N PRO A 130 -4.58 0.75 11.86
CA PRO A 130 -4.94 -0.65 12.04
C PRO A 130 -3.71 -1.56 11.97
N ASP A 131 -3.85 -2.77 12.54
CA ASP A 131 -2.88 -3.86 12.35
C ASP A 131 -2.56 -4.07 10.88
N ALA A 132 -1.35 -4.53 10.59
CA ALA A 132 -0.85 -4.64 9.23
C ALA A 132 -0.29 -6.03 8.90
N THR A 133 -0.54 -6.49 7.67
CA THR A 133 0.21 -7.56 7.04
C THR A 133 0.83 -7.02 5.77
N ILE A 134 2.16 -7.05 5.68
CA ILE A 134 2.93 -6.47 4.60
C ILE A 134 3.78 -7.55 3.95
N PHE A 135 3.72 -7.63 2.63
CA PHE A 135 4.57 -8.52 1.83
C PHE A 135 5.57 -7.67 1.06
N VAL A 136 6.84 -8.03 1.10
CA VAL A 136 7.91 -7.39 0.31
C VAL A 136 8.64 -8.43 -0.51
N CYS A 137 8.99 -8.09 -1.75
CA CYS A 137 9.76 -8.97 -2.63
C CYS A 137 11.26 -8.68 -2.48
N GLU A 138 12.10 -9.72 -2.62
CA GLU A 138 13.55 -9.59 -2.46
C GLU A 138 14.17 -8.65 -3.49
N TYR A 139 13.82 -8.84 -4.76
CA TYR A 139 14.38 -8.09 -5.89
C TYR A 139 13.38 -7.04 -6.38
N ASP A 140 13.13 -6.02 -5.55
CA ASP A 140 12.09 -5.03 -5.81
C ASP A 140 12.57 -3.61 -5.44
N PRO A 141 12.46 -2.63 -6.34
CA PRO A 141 12.77 -1.23 -6.02
C PRO A 141 12.06 -0.71 -4.78
N VAL A 142 10.80 -1.11 -4.54
CA VAL A 142 9.99 -0.64 -3.38
C VAL A 142 10.13 -1.53 -2.14
N ARG A 143 11.08 -2.47 -2.12
CA ARG A 143 11.26 -3.38 -0.98
C ARG A 143 11.40 -2.64 0.34
N GLU A 144 12.37 -1.71 0.40
CA GLU A 144 12.63 -0.97 1.64
C GLU A 144 11.50 -0.03 2.04
N ASP A 145 10.62 0.38 1.12
CA ASP A 145 9.43 1.16 1.48
C ASP A 145 8.52 0.34 2.40
N GLY A 146 8.27 -0.92 2.06
CA GLY A 146 7.48 -1.84 2.88
C GLY A 146 8.18 -2.19 4.20
N GLU A 147 9.49 -2.46 4.18
CA GLU A 147 10.29 -2.78 5.37
C GLU A 147 10.29 -1.60 6.37
N ARG A 148 10.57 -0.40 5.90
CA ARG A 148 10.60 0.83 6.72
C ARG A 148 9.21 1.20 7.25
N TYR A 149 8.16 0.99 6.45
CA TYR A 149 6.80 1.25 6.90
C TYR A 149 6.38 0.26 7.99
N ALA A 150 6.72 -1.03 7.83
CA ALA A 150 6.49 -2.04 8.86
C ALA A 150 7.20 -1.68 10.18
N GLN A 151 8.46 -1.26 10.10
CA GLN A 151 9.22 -0.80 11.26
C GLN A 151 8.54 0.40 11.93
N ARG A 152 8.15 1.42 11.17
CA ARG A 152 7.47 2.60 11.72
C ARG A 152 6.12 2.28 12.38
N LEU A 153 5.37 1.32 11.82
CA LEU A 153 4.13 0.83 12.42
C LEU A 153 4.41 0.16 13.77
N GLN A 154 5.42 -0.71 13.85
CA GLN A 154 5.84 -1.38 15.09
C GLN A 154 6.31 -0.36 16.15
N GLU A 155 7.09 0.64 15.77
CA GLU A 155 7.52 1.74 16.64
C GLU A 155 6.32 2.56 17.17
N ALA A 156 5.23 2.66 16.37
CA ALA A 156 3.97 3.27 16.77
C ALA A 156 3.05 2.34 17.60
N GLY A 157 3.52 1.14 17.97
CA GLY A 157 2.76 0.18 18.78
C GLY A 157 1.74 -0.64 18.00
N ILE A 158 1.79 -0.64 16.67
CA ILE A 158 0.85 -1.36 15.80
C ILE A 158 1.36 -2.78 15.57
N HIS A 159 0.50 -3.79 15.78
CA HIS A 159 0.82 -5.17 15.48
C HIS A 159 0.99 -5.34 13.96
N THR A 160 2.22 -5.70 13.54
CA THR A 160 2.60 -5.74 12.12
C THR A 160 3.32 -7.04 11.79
N LYS A 161 2.78 -7.78 10.82
CA LYS A 161 3.42 -8.96 10.22
C LYS A 161 4.09 -8.53 8.92
N LEU A 162 5.41 -8.70 8.84
CA LEU A 162 6.18 -8.50 7.61
C LEU A 162 6.57 -9.86 7.04
N HIS A 163 6.20 -10.12 5.79
CA HIS A 163 6.56 -11.30 5.02
C HIS A 163 7.54 -10.95 3.92
N PHE A 164 8.74 -11.51 4.01
CA PHE A 164 9.74 -11.43 2.97
C PHE A 164 9.53 -12.57 1.96
N LEU A 165 9.45 -12.23 0.68
CA LEU A 165 9.27 -13.17 -0.43
C LEU A 165 10.62 -13.37 -1.12
N GLU A 166 11.34 -14.40 -0.68
CA GLU A 166 12.66 -14.74 -1.20
C GLU A 166 12.60 -15.14 -2.68
N GLY A 167 13.54 -14.69 -3.48
CA GLY A 167 13.61 -14.97 -4.92
C GLY A 167 12.56 -14.25 -5.77
N MET A 168 11.67 -13.45 -5.16
CA MET A 168 10.56 -12.82 -5.88
C MET A 168 10.90 -11.39 -6.31
N ILE A 169 10.27 -11.01 -7.42
CA ILE A 169 10.27 -9.65 -7.97
C ILE A 169 8.92 -8.97 -7.72
N HIS A 170 8.85 -7.67 -8.03
CA HIS A 170 7.60 -6.90 -7.96
C HIS A 170 6.45 -7.58 -8.72
N GLY A 171 5.23 -7.52 -8.19
CA GLY A 171 4.06 -8.16 -8.80
C GLY A 171 3.90 -9.64 -8.48
N ALA A 172 4.58 -10.16 -7.45
CA ALA A 172 4.60 -11.58 -7.07
C ALA A 172 3.21 -12.24 -6.96
N ILE A 173 2.18 -11.52 -6.48
CA ILE A 173 0.82 -12.07 -6.33
C ILE A 173 0.23 -12.53 -7.68
N HIS A 174 0.70 -11.99 -8.80
CA HIS A 174 0.24 -12.33 -10.15
C HIS A 174 1.02 -13.50 -10.76
N MET A 175 2.03 -14.03 -10.06
CA MET A 175 2.96 -15.04 -10.59
C MET A 175 2.62 -16.48 -10.15
N THR A 176 1.42 -16.75 -9.67
CA THR A 176 1.02 -18.06 -9.12
C THR A 176 1.07 -19.21 -10.12
N ALA A 177 0.97 -18.91 -11.43
CA ALA A 177 1.16 -19.90 -12.50
C ALA A 177 2.64 -20.12 -12.88
N ILE A 178 3.56 -19.30 -12.33
CA ILE A 178 4.98 -19.30 -12.69
C ILE A 178 5.83 -19.90 -11.58
N THR A 179 5.50 -19.61 -10.30
CA THR A 179 6.29 -20.04 -9.16
C THR A 179 5.41 -20.44 -7.97
N SER A 180 5.84 -21.49 -7.27
CA SER A 180 5.19 -21.95 -6.05
C SER A 180 5.29 -20.94 -4.91
N GLU A 181 6.37 -20.14 -4.87
CA GLU A 181 6.55 -19.10 -3.83
C GLU A 181 5.41 -18.07 -3.89
N ALA A 182 4.98 -17.67 -5.08
CA ALA A 182 3.80 -16.79 -5.23
C ALA A 182 2.52 -17.40 -4.64
N THR A 183 2.35 -18.72 -4.67
CA THR A 183 1.17 -19.38 -4.08
C THR A 183 1.21 -19.39 -2.56
N THR A 184 2.39 -19.32 -1.93
CA THR A 184 2.52 -19.27 -0.47
C THR A 184 1.95 -17.98 0.12
N ILE A 185 1.87 -16.91 -0.66
CA ILE A 185 1.27 -15.63 -0.26
C ILE A 185 -0.14 -15.87 0.29
N TYR A 186 -0.96 -16.65 -0.41
CA TYR A 186 -2.36 -16.89 -0.02
C TYR A 186 -2.49 -17.61 1.32
N SER A 187 -1.57 -18.51 1.63
CA SER A 187 -1.56 -19.20 2.94
C SER A 187 -1.16 -18.29 4.10
N LYS A 188 -0.43 -17.21 3.80
CA LYS A 188 0.04 -16.22 4.77
C LYS A 188 -0.96 -15.06 5.00
N ILE A 189 -1.99 -14.94 4.15
CA ILE A 189 -3.05 -13.91 4.26
C ILE A 189 -4.06 -14.23 5.38
N ALA A 190 -4.13 -15.48 5.86
CA ALA A 190 -5.05 -15.85 6.92
C ALA A 190 -4.87 -14.93 8.15
N LEU A 191 -5.84 -14.04 8.33
CA LEU A 191 -5.94 -13.02 9.37
C LEU A 191 -6.45 -13.60 10.69
#